data_42928ae9ce4d76525ef63d5cd488a8a1
#
_entry.id   42928ae9ce4d76525ef63d5cd488a8a1
#
_cell.length_a   1.000
_cell.length_b   1.000
_cell.length_c   1.000
_cell.angle_alpha   90.00
_cell.angle_beta   90.00
_cell.angle_gamma   90.00
#
_symmetry.space_group_name_H-M   'P 1'
#
loop_
_entity.id
_entity.type
_entity.pdbx_description
1 polymer ?
#
loop_
_entity_poly.entity_id
_entity_poly.type
_entity_poly.pdbx_seq_one_letter_code
_entity_poly.pdbx_strand_id
1 'polypeptide(L)'
;MRSSPRSVRVFKHVEPLTIGAQLHRHLRGAIIRGEFRPGQALSESEISKQYATSRQPVREAFIKLAEERLVAILPQRGTFVVKISVADVLDARFVREAIEVAVVQEAATSATPSAVKDLRDLIAQQKAVAHGRAEDFLALDEEFHRTIALSVRRAHAWRVIEGIKAQMDRIRYLSLDDATPLSVLIDQHTRIVDSIEARDPVAAANALRAHLHEIIVSLPNIAAQFPDLFESE
;
A
#
# COMPACT_ATOMS: atom_id res chain seq x y z
N MET A 1 31.22 24.82 -3.79
CA MET A 1 29.83 24.32 -3.74
C MET A 1 29.48 24.02 -2.28
N ARG A 2 28.63 24.83 -1.66
CA ARG A 2 28.22 24.63 -0.26
C ARG A 2 27.02 23.71 -0.27
N SER A 3 27.16 22.50 0.31
CA SER A 3 26.04 21.56 0.55
C SER A 3 25.04 22.22 1.49
N SER A 4 23.81 22.43 1.02
CA SER A 4 22.70 22.83 1.90
C SER A 4 22.50 21.80 3.00
N PRO A 5 22.31 22.23 4.25
CA PRO A 5 22.01 21.30 5.35
C PRO A 5 20.67 20.62 5.07
N ARG A 6 20.67 19.28 5.00
CA ARG A 6 19.44 18.47 4.94
C ARG A 6 18.61 18.82 6.17
N SER A 7 17.40 19.32 5.95
CA SER A 7 16.47 19.68 7.02
C SER A 7 16.15 18.45 7.90
N VAL A 8 16.30 18.62 9.20
CA VAL A 8 15.89 17.62 10.20
C VAL A 8 14.36 17.49 10.12
N ARG A 9 13.87 16.29 9.75
CA ARG A 9 12.42 16.00 9.76
C ARG A 9 12.02 15.66 11.19
N VAL A 10 11.25 16.51 11.85
CA VAL A 10 10.69 16.29 13.19
C VAL A 10 9.29 15.68 13.03
N PHE A 11 9.05 14.50 13.65
CA PHE A 11 7.71 13.91 13.70
C PHE A 11 6.76 14.77 14.53
N LYS A 12 5.65 15.22 13.95
CA LYS A 12 4.56 15.80 14.72
C LYS A 12 3.78 14.67 15.39
N HIS A 13 3.68 14.70 16.72
CA HIS A 13 2.82 13.80 17.48
C HIS A 13 1.35 14.07 17.14
N VAL A 14 0.76 13.27 16.24
CA VAL A 14 -0.67 13.30 15.91
C VAL A 14 -1.40 12.05 16.45
N GLU A 15 -0.66 10.98 16.79
CA GLU A 15 -1.20 9.76 17.42
C GLU A 15 -0.16 9.15 18.39
N PRO A 16 -0.57 8.31 19.37
CA PRO A 16 0.35 7.69 20.34
C PRO A 16 1.13 6.52 19.73
N LEU A 17 1.73 6.75 18.55
CA LEU A 17 2.62 5.78 17.92
C LEU A 17 4.03 5.92 18.48
N THR A 18 4.68 4.78 18.72
CA THR A 18 6.10 4.76 19.06
C THR A 18 6.93 5.39 17.93
N ILE A 19 8.10 5.93 18.26
CA ILE A 19 9.05 6.48 17.27
C ILE A 19 9.41 5.41 16.22
N GLY A 20 9.57 4.15 16.63
CA GLY A 20 9.82 3.03 15.71
C GLY A 20 8.70 2.81 14.72
N ALA A 21 7.43 2.92 15.15
CA ALA A 21 6.29 2.80 14.26
C ALA A 21 6.16 3.98 13.28
N GLN A 22 6.50 5.18 13.72
CA GLN A 22 6.53 6.37 12.84
C GLN A 22 7.65 6.26 11.79
N LEU A 23 8.84 5.81 12.19
CA LEU A 23 9.96 5.53 11.30
C LEU A 23 9.61 4.46 10.27
N HIS A 24 9.03 3.33 10.73
CA HIS A 24 8.59 2.25 9.85
C HIS A 24 7.64 2.79 8.77
N ARG A 25 6.56 3.50 9.16
CA ARG A 25 5.59 4.09 8.21
C ARG A 25 6.28 5.03 7.21
N HIS A 26 7.20 5.87 7.68
CA HIS A 26 7.89 6.81 6.81
C HIS A 26 8.84 6.13 5.83
N LEU A 27 9.67 5.20 6.31
CA LEU A 27 10.62 4.45 5.48
C LEU A 27 9.90 3.53 4.50
N ARG A 28 8.80 2.88 4.93
CA ARG A 28 7.91 2.09 4.06
C ARG A 28 7.41 2.93 2.89
N GLY A 29 6.84 4.10 3.16
CA GLY A 29 6.39 5.01 2.10
C GLY A 29 7.52 5.46 1.18
N ALA A 30 8.70 5.76 1.71
CA ALA A 30 9.85 6.17 0.91
C ALA A 30 10.36 5.04 -0.02
N ILE A 31 10.34 3.77 0.45
CA ILE A 31 10.68 2.61 -0.39
C ILE A 31 9.63 2.39 -1.48
N ILE A 32 8.34 2.46 -1.14
CA ILE A 32 7.24 2.30 -2.10
C ILE A 32 7.33 3.36 -3.21
N ARG A 33 7.63 4.61 -2.87
CA ARG A 33 7.80 5.70 -3.85
C ARG A 33 9.14 5.68 -4.61
N GLY A 34 10.01 4.69 -4.34
CA GLY A 34 11.31 4.58 -5.01
C GLY A 34 12.35 5.63 -4.57
N GLU A 35 12.11 6.37 -3.47
CA GLU A 35 13.10 7.29 -2.88
C GLU A 35 14.34 6.52 -2.38
N PHE A 36 14.15 5.27 -1.96
CA PHE A 36 15.21 4.29 -1.74
C PHE A 36 15.14 3.22 -2.83
N ARG A 37 16.22 3.09 -3.61
CA ARG A 37 16.28 2.17 -4.76
C ARG A 37 16.65 0.76 -4.33
N PRO A 38 16.23 -0.28 -5.08
CA PRO A 38 16.71 -1.64 -4.89
C PRO A 38 18.24 -1.71 -4.86
N GLY A 39 18.78 -2.51 -3.95
CA GLY A 39 20.21 -2.63 -3.69
C GLY A 39 20.82 -1.51 -2.84
N GLN A 40 20.08 -0.43 -2.57
CA GLN A 40 20.58 0.65 -1.72
C GLN A 40 20.72 0.18 -0.27
N ALA A 41 21.90 0.43 0.30
CA ALA A 41 22.15 0.20 1.72
C ALA A 41 21.44 1.25 2.60
N LEU A 42 20.80 0.78 3.66
CA LEU A 42 20.20 1.62 4.68
C LEU A 42 21.03 1.51 5.97
N SER A 43 21.61 2.62 6.41
CA SER A 43 22.43 2.67 7.60
C SER A 43 21.62 3.10 8.84
N GLU A 44 21.60 2.26 9.90
CA GLU A 44 20.99 2.63 11.19
C GLU A 44 21.54 3.98 11.70
N SER A 45 22.84 4.22 11.51
CA SER A 45 23.49 5.45 11.98
C SER A 45 23.07 6.69 11.21
N GLU A 46 22.92 6.58 9.86
CA GLU A 46 22.49 7.70 9.03
C GLU A 46 21.01 8.03 9.25
N ILE A 47 20.15 6.99 9.27
CA ILE A 47 18.73 7.15 9.53
C ILE A 47 18.50 7.73 10.94
N SER A 48 19.20 7.24 11.97
CA SER A 48 19.06 7.78 13.33
C SER A 48 19.44 9.27 13.41
N LYS A 49 20.50 9.69 12.70
CA LYS A 49 20.89 11.10 12.60
C LYS A 49 19.86 11.93 11.82
N GLN A 50 19.38 11.41 10.69
CA GLN A 50 18.40 12.10 9.83
C GLN A 50 17.08 12.39 10.57
N TYR A 51 16.66 11.47 11.45
CA TYR A 51 15.40 11.56 12.18
C TYR A 51 15.57 11.98 13.65
N ALA A 52 16.76 12.44 14.05
CA ALA A 52 17.08 12.88 15.41
C ALA A 52 16.61 11.89 16.49
N THR A 53 16.89 10.58 16.30
CA THR A 53 16.51 9.51 17.21
C THR A 53 17.70 8.59 17.53
N SER A 54 17.52 7.64 18.46
CA SER A 54 18.52 6.58 18.72
C SER A 54 18.44 5.47 17.65
N ARG A 55 19.44 4.58 17.64
CA ARG A 55 19.48 3.45 16.68
C ARG A 55 18.42 2.39 16.96
N GLN A 56 17.93 2.27 18.19
CA GLN A 56 16.97 1.23 18.55
C GLN A 56 15.63 1.33 17.79
N PRO A 57 14.92 2.49 17.75
CA PRO A 57 13.74 2.65 16.93
C PRO A 57 13.97 2.41 15.43
N VAL A 58 15.18 2.72 14.92
CA VAL A 58 15.54 2.46 13.50
C VAL A 58 15.62 0.95 13.26
N ARG A 59 16.26 0.21 14.19
CA ARG A 59 16.36 -1.25 14.10
C ARG A 59 14.98 -1.93 14.15
N GLU A 60 14.10 -1.45 15.03
CA GLU A 60 12.69 -1.92 15.08
C GLU A 60 11.95 -1.67 13.77
N ALA A 61 12.15 -0.50 13.16
CA ALA A 61 11.58 -0.19 11.85
C ALA A 61 12.16 -1.10 10.75
N PHE A 62 13.47 -1.37 10.75
CA PHE A 62 14.11 -2.26 9.76
C PHE A 62 13.61 -3.70 9.87
N ILE A 63 13.38 -4.21 11.10
CA ILE A 63 12.83 -5.55 11.32
C ILE A 63 11.44 -5.64 10.68
N LYS A 64 10.56 -4.66 10.92
CA LYS A 64 9.22 -4.62 10.32
C LYS A 64 9.25 -4.52 8.80
N LEU A 65 10.16 -3.70 8.25
CA LEU A 65 10.35 -3.61 6.80
C LEU A 65 10.85 -4.92 6.19
N ALA A 66 11.65 -5.69 6.93
CA ALA A 66 12.10 -7.02 6.51
C ALA A 66 10.97 -8.05 6.56
N GLU A 67 10.10 -8.00 7.57
CA GLU A 67 8.87 -8.82 7.64
C GLU A 67 7.94 -8.56 6.45
N GLU A 68 7.86 -7.30 5.99
CA GLU A 68 7.11 -6.88 4.79
C GLU A 68 7.87 -7.15 3.47
N ARG A 69 9.05 -7.76 3.51
CA ARG A 69 9.91 -8.02 2.34
C ARG A 69 10.29 -6.78 1.53
N LEU A 70 10.40 -5.62 2.20
CA LEU A 70 10.87 -4.38 1.60
C LEU A 70 12.39 -4.20 1.71
N VAL A 71 13.00 -4.82 2.73
CA VAL A 71 14.45 -4.82 2.94
C VAL A 71 14.95 -6.22 3.31
N ALA A 72 16.22 -6.48 3.06
CA ALA A 72 16.93 -7.66 3.55
C ALA A 72 17.97 -7.22 4.59
N ILE A 73 17.92 -7.82 5.80
CA ILE A 73 18.90 -7.61 6.86
C ILE A 73 19.93 -8.74 6.73
N LEU A 74 21.11 -8.40 6.20
CA LEU A 74 22.20 -9.37 5.98
C LEU A 74 23.21 -9.31 7.15
N PRO A 75 23.44 -10.42 7.86
CA PRO A 75 24.40 -10.45 8.96
C PRO A 75 25.75 -9.88 8.53
N GLN A 76 26.32 -8.97 9.34
CA GLN A 76 27.61 -8.28 9.13
C GLN A 76 27.72 -7.45 7.83
N ARG A 77 26.71 -7.45 6.96
CA ARG A 77 26.72 -6.73 5.68
C ARG A 77 25.79 -5.51 5.67
N GLY A 78 24.79 -5.48 6.54
CA GLY A 78 23.86 -4.35 6.67
C GLY A 78 22.44 -4.65 6.15
N THR A 79 21.66 -3.60 6.03
CA THR A 79 20.27 -3.65 5.56
C THR A 79 20.20 -3.06 4.15
N PHE A 80 19.53 -3.74 3.24
CA PHE A 80 19.43 -3.34 1.83
C PHE A 80 17.97 -3.37 1.36
N VAL A 81 17.59 -2.41 0.55
CA VAL A 81 16.28 -2.43 -0.14
C VAL A 81 16.27 -3.57 -1.16
N VAL A 82 15.22 -4.40 -1.14
CA VAL A 82 15.11 -5.54 -2.06
C VAL A 82 14.48 -5.12 -3.39
N LYS A 83 14.72 -5.89 -4.43
CA LYS A 83 14.02 -5.81 -5.71
C LYS A 83 12.57 -6.28 -5.56
N ILE A 84 11.71 -5.94 -6.52
CA ILE A 84 10.34 -6.42 -6.57
C ILE A 84 10.34 -7.87 -7.05
N SER A 85 9.76 -8.75 -6.26
CA SER A 85 9.55 -10.15 -6.61
C SER A 85 8.16 -10.30 -7.25
N VAL A 86 8.11 -10.72 -8.50
CA VAL A 86 6.84 -11.03 -9.19
C VAL A 86 6.08 -12.12 -8.45
N ALA A 87 6.78 -13.14 -7.97
CA ALA A 87 6.18 -14.23 -7.20
C ALA A 87 5.50 -13.71 -5.92
N ASP A 88 6.17 -12.81 -5.17
CA ASP A 88 5.61 -12.22 -3.95
C ASP A 88 4.39 -11.33 -4.26
N VAL A 89 4.39 -10.61 -5.38
CA VAL A 89 3.23 -9.81 -5.82
C VAL A 89 2.03 -10.71 -6.10
N LEU A 90 2.23 -11.82 -6.82
CA LEU A 90 1.17 -12.78 -7.16
C LEU A 90 0.63 -13.50 -5.93
N ASP A 91 1.50 -13.90 -5.01
CA ASP A 91 1.12 -14.55 -3.75
C ASP A 91 0.33 -13.59 -2.83
N ALA A 92 0.82 -12.38 -2.66
CA ALA A 92 0.11 -11.34 -1.89
C ALA A 92 -1.27 -11.02 -2.50
N ARG A 93 -1.37 -10.96 -3.82
CA ARG A 93 -2.65 -10.77 -4.51
C ARG A 93 -3.61 -11.93 -4.26
N PHE A 94 -3.14 -13.18 -4.30
CA PHE A 94 -3.95 -14.36 -4.02
C PHE A 94 -4.55 -14.31 -2.60
N VAL A 95 -3.72 -14.05 -1.59
CA VAL A 95 -4.18 -13.94 -0.20
C VAL A 95 -5.15 -12.76 -0.04
N ARG A 96 -4.84 -11.61 -0.64
CA ARG A 96 -5.68 -10.42 -0.62
C ARG A 96 -7.07 -10.71 -1.21
N GLU A 97 -7.12 -11.37 -2.38
CA GLU A 97 -8.39 -11.74 -3.01
C GLU A 97 -9.21 -12.67 -2.12
N ALA A 98 -8.60 -13.70 -1.53
CA ALA A 98 -9.29 -14.64 -0.66
C ALA A 98 -9.94 -13.95 0.55
N ILE A 99 -9.24 -12.99 1.17
CA ILE A 99 -9.73 -12.25 2.33
C ILE A 99 -10.75 -11.19 1.94
N GLU A 100 -10.42 -10.33 0.97
CA GLU A 100 -11.28 -9.20 0.62
C GLU A 100 -12.60 -9.63 -0.04
N VAL A 101 -12.59 -10.70 -0.82
CA VAL A 101 -13.83 -11.26 -1.39
C VAL A 101 -14.78 -11.73 -0.28
N ALA A 102 -14.28 -12.41 0.73
CA ALA A 102 -15.10 -12.81 1.86
C ALA A 102 -15.65 -11.59 2.63
N VAL A 103 -14.82 -10.57 2.81
CA VAL A 103 -15.18 -9.31 3.49
C VAL A 103 -16.24 -8.52 2.70
N VAL A 104 -16.08 -8.38 1.38
CA VAL A 104 -17.06 -7.62 0.57
C VAL A 104 -18.41 -8.34 0.46
N GLN A 105 -18.42 -9.67 0.44
CA GLN A 105 -19.66 -10.45 0.50
C GLN A 105 -20.39 -10.22 1.83
N GLU A 106 -19.68 -10.20 2.94
CA GLU A 106 -20.24 -9.87 4.25
C GLU A 106 -20.75 -8.41 4.26
N ALA A 107 -20.02 -7.48 3.65
CA ALA A 107 -20.44 -6.08 3.52
C ALA A 107 -21.74 -5.94 2.72
N ALA A 108 -21.88 -6.67 1.62
CA ALA A 108 -23.12 -6.68 0.83
C ALA A 108 -24.33 -7.18 1.63
N THR A 109 -24.13 -8.07 2.62
CA THR A 109 -25.24 -8.57 3.44
C THR A 109 -25.53 -7.73 4.68
N SER A 110 -24.53 -7.07 5.27
CA SER A 110 -24.62 -6.53 6.63
C SER A 110 -24.22 -5.05 6.79
N ALA A 111 -23.60 -4.42 5.76
CA ALA A 111 -23.20 -3.01 5.86
C ALA A 111 -24.39 -2.09 6.17
N THR A 112 -24.16 -1.12 7.05
CA THR A 112 -25.17 -0.12 7.39
C THR A 112 -25.28 0.95 6.29
N PRO A 113 -26.43 1.68 6.19
CA PRO A 113 -26.55 2.83 5.26
C PRO A 113 -25.46 3.88 5.48
N SER A 114 -25.02 4.08 6.73
CA SER A 114 -23.91 4.99 7.04
C SER A 114 -22.60 4.51 6.42
N ALA A 115 -22.29 3.21 6.50
CA ALA A 115 -21.08 2.66 5.89
C ALA A 115 -21.09 2.78 4.36
N VAL A 116 -22.25 2.57 3.72
CA VAL A 116 -22.42 2.80 2.27
C VAL A 116 -22.17 4.27 1.93
N LYS A 117 -22.71 5.19 2.75
CA LYS A 117 -22.45 6.62 2.57
C LYS A 117 -20.96 6.95 2.67
N ASP A 118 -20.26 6.42 3.68
CA ASP A 118 -18.81 6.65 3.85
C ASP A 118 -18.02 6.17 2.63
N LEU A 119 -18.38 5.02 2.05
CA LEU A 119 -17.77 4.51 0.81
C LEU A 119 -18.08 5.42 -0.39
N ARG A 120 -19.31 5.94 -0.54
CA ARG A 120 -19.66 6.91 -1.58
C ARG A 120 -18.87 8.22 -1.43
N ASP A 121 -18.70 8.70 -0.20
CA ASP A 121 -17.91 9.90 0.08
C ASP A 121 -16.42 9.68 -0.31
N LEU A 122 -15.86 8.50 -0.07
CA LEU A 122 -14.50 8.14 -0.53
C LEU A 122 -14.40 8.10 -2.07
N ILE A 123 -15.38 7.55 -2.77
CA ILE A 123 -15.42 7.59 -4.24
C ILE A 123 -15.47 9.04 -4.76
N ALA A 124 -16.25 9.90 -4.11
CA ALA A 124 -16.30 11.32 -4.47
C ALA A 124 -14.94 12.02 -4.28
N GLN A 125 -14.23 11.69 -3.18
CA GLN A 125 -12.88 12.19 -2.94
C GLN A 125 -11.88 11.65 -3.99
N GLN A 126 -11.94 10.36 -4.35
CA GLN A 126 -11.12 9.77 -5.41
C GLN A 126 -11.31 10.50 -6.75
N LYS A 127 -12.57 10.79 -7.13
CA LYS A 127 -12.89 11.60 -8.33
C LYS A 127 -12.29 12.99 -8.27
N ALA A 128 -12.31 13.64 -7.11
CA ALA A 128 -11.77 14.98 -6.93
C ALA A 128 -10.24 15.04 -7.10
N VAL A 129 -9.52 13.97 -6.73
CA VAL A 129 -8.05 13.90 -6.86
C VAL A 129 -7.58 13.21 -8.15
N ALA A 130 -8.48 12.73 -9.02
CA ALA A 130 -8.13 11.95 -10.22
C ALA A 130 -7.25 12.71 -11.23
N HIS A 131 -7.20 14.03 -11.17
CA HIS A 131 -6.34 14.88 -11.99
C HIS A 131 -5.20 15.53 -11.18
N GLY A 132 -5.03 15.11 -9.93
CA GLY A 132 -4.01 15.60 -9.01
C GLY A 132 -2.82 14.65 -8.89
N ARG A 133 -2.25 14.59 -7.69
CA ARG A 133 -1.14 13.70 -7.40
C ARG A 133 -1.63 12.25 -7.25
N ALA A 134 -0.95 11.35 -7.94
CA ALA A 134 -1.22 9.92 -7.87
C ALA A 134 -1.21 9.35 -6.44
N GLU A 135 -0.34 9.88 -5.58
CA GLU A 135 -0.24 9.49 -4.17
C GLU A 135 -1.52 9.77 -3.36
N ASP A 136 -2.21 10.86 -3.67
CA ASP A 136 -3.46 11.23 -2.99
C ASP A 136 -4.56 10.22 -3.34
N PHE A 137 -4.58 9.72 -4.59
CA PHE A 137 -5.48 8.64 -4.99
C PHE A 137 -5.17 7.33 -4.26
N LEU A 138 -3.89 6.92 -4.18
CA LEU A 138 -3.51 5.67 -3.50
C LEU A 138 -3.91 5.65 -2.02
N ALA A 139 -3.78 6.79 -1.33
CA ALA A 139 -4.21 6.89 0.05
C ALA A 139 -5.73 6.70 0.21
N LEU A 140 -6.53 7.25 -0.71
CA LEU A 140 -7.98 7.10 -0.71
C LEU A 140 -8.44 5.70 -1.15
N ASP A 141 -7.69 5.07 -2.04
CA ASP A 141 -7.91 3.68 -2.44
C ASP A 141 -7.65 2.71 -1.27
N GLU A 142 -6.57 2.92 -0.52
CA GLU A 142 -6.29 2.15 0.69
C GLU A 142 -7.39 2.33 1.74
N GLU A 143 -7.83 3.57 1.98
CA GLU A 143 -8.92 3.85 2.92
C GLU A 143 -10.25 3.27 2.45
N PHE A 144 -10.51 3.16 1.15
CA PHE A 144 -11.69 2.52 0.59
C PHE A 144 -11.76 1.03 0.97
N HIS A 145 -10.72 0.26 0.71
CA HIS A 145 -10.66 -1.16 1.06
C HIS A 145 -10.71 -1.38 2.58
N ARG A 146 -10.00 -0.55 3.33
CA ARG A 146 -10.03 -0.54 4.79
C ARG A 146 -11.43 -0.28 5.32
N THR A 147 -12.15 0.69 4.76
CA THR A 147 -13.52 1.05 5.18
C THR A 147 -14.48 -0.10 4.95
N ILE A 148 -14.38 -0.84 3.83
CA ILE A 148 -15.17 -2.06 3.61
C ILE A 148 -14.94 -3.07 4.75
N ALA A 149 -13.68 -3.33 5.10
CA ALA A 149 -13.36 -4.29 6.17
C ALA A 149 -13.86 -3.82 7.56
N LEU A 150 -13.74 -2.53 7.86
CA LEU A 150 -14.20 -1.98 9.13
C LEU A 150 -15.72 -1.94 9.24
N SER A 151 -16.44 -1.74 8.13
CA SER A 151 -17.92 -1.71 8.10
C SER A 151 -18.55 -3.01 8.60
N VAL A 152 -17.84 -4.11 8.46
CA VAL A 152 -18.24 -5.44 8.93
C VAL A 152 -17.39 -5.96 10.10
N ARG A 153 -16.68 -5.07 10.80
CA ARG A 153 -15.86 -5.37 11.99
C ARG A 153 -14.71 -6.34 11.74
N ARG A 154 -14.17 -6.39 10.52
CA ARG A 154 -13.04 -7.24 10.11
C ARG A 154 -11.70 -6.49 10.15
N ALA A 155 -11.47 -5.66 11.16
CA ALA A 155 -10.23 -4.91 11.34
C ALA A 155 -8.97 -5.81 11.37
N HIS A 156 -9.09 -7.06 11.85
CA HIS A 156 -7.96 -7.99 11.85
C HIS A 156 -7.64 -8.49 10.44
N ALA A 157 -8.64 -8.77 9.62
CA ALA A 157 -8.46 -9.15 8.22
C ALA A 157 -7.71 -8.05 7.47
N TRP A 158 -8.08 -6.79 7.68
CA TRP A 158 -7.35 -5.65 7.09
C TRP A 158 -5.88 -5.61 7.53
N ARG A 159 -5.58 -5.80 8.81
CA ARG A 159 -4.17 -5.84 9.31
C ARG A 159 -3.34 -6.94 8.66
N VAL A 160 -3.93 -8.09 8.35
CA VAL A 160 -3.24 -9.15 7.61
C VAL A 160 -2.88 -8.67 6.20
N ILE A 161 -3.83 -8.03 5.50
CA ILE A 161 -3.61 -7.47 4.16
C ILE A 161 -2.51 -6.40 4.19
N GLU A 162 -2.55 -5.47 5.15
CA GLU A 162 -1.50 -4.43 5.32
C GLU A 162 -0.10 -5.04 5.45
N GLY A 163 0.03 -6.19 6.13
CA GLY A 163 1.32 -6.85 6.34
C GLY A 163 1.91 -7.53 5.11
N ILE A 164 1.09 -7.85 4.10
CA ILE A 164 1.55 -8.61 2.93
C ILE A 164 1.59 -7.81 1.62
N LYS A 165 0.91 -6.67 1.55
CA LYS A 165 0.69 -5.94 0.29
C LYS A 165 1.86 -5.03 -0.16
N ALA A 166 2.95 -4.97 0.61
CA ALA A 166 4.00 -3.97 0.39
C ALA A 166 4.63 -4.04 -1.03
N GLN A 167 4.85 -5.24 -1.58
CA GLN A 167 5.34 -5.41 -2.94
C GLN A 167 4.30 -4.98 -3.99
N MET A 168 3.01 -5.27 -3.74
CA MET A 168 1.91 -4.79 -4.58
C MET A 168 1.81 -3.26 -4.57
N ASP A 169 2.01 -2.62 -3.42
CA ASP A 169 1.98 -1.16 -3.29
C ASP A 169 3.07 -0.50 -4.15
N ARG A 170 4.24 -1.14 -4.29
CA ARG A 170 5.30 -0.67 -5.21
C ARG A 170 4.84 -0.72 -6.67
N ILE A 171 4.20 -1.83 -7.09
CA ILE A 171 3.64 -1.97 -8.43
C ILE A 171 2.55 -0.91 -8.66
N ARG A 172 1.64 -0.74 -7.71
CA ARG A 172 0.57 0.25 -7.80
C ARG A 172 1.10 1.67 -7.93
N TYR A 173 2.15 2.00 -7.18
CA TYR A 173 2.81 3.30 -7.31
C TYR A 173 3.41 3.50 -8.71
N LEU A 174 4.08 2.49 -9.26
CA LEU A 174 4.67 2.55 -10.60
C LEU A 174 3.61 2.56 -11.72
N SER A 175 2.40 2.00 -11.48
CA SER A 175 1.34 1.92 -12.48
C SER A 175 0.56 3.22 -12.67
N LEU A 176 0.66 4.17 -11.74
CA LEU A 176 -0.22 5.34 -11.71
C LEU A 176 0.02 6.35 -12.82
N ASP A 177 1.25 6.42 -13.34
CA ASP A 177 1.57 7.44 -14.34
C ASP A 177 1.10 7.05 -15.74
N ASP A 178 1.06 5.73 -16.12
CA ASP A 178 0.79 5.35 -17.50
C ASP A 178 0.03 4.01 -17.68
N ALA A 179 -0.02 3.11 -16.68
CA ALA A 179 -0.46 1.73 -16.91
C ALA A 179 -1.96 1.48 -16.69
N THR A 180 -2.58 2.17 -15.71
CA THR A 180 -4.00 2.01 -15.40
C THR A 180 -4.64 3.38 -15.15
N PRO A 181 -5.53 3.87 -16.05
CA PRO A 181 -6.23 5.12 -15.84
C PRO A 181 -7.03 5.13 -14.53
N LEU A 182 -6.89 6.19 -13.71
CA LEU A 182 -7.59 6.29 -12.43
C LEU A 182 -9.12 6.22 -12.58
N SER A 183 -9.67 6.66 -13.71
CA SER A 183 -11.10 6.52 -14.03
C SER A 183 -11.56 5.08 -14.04
N VAL A 184 -10.73 4.14 -14.53
CA VAL A 184 -11.04 2.70 -14.51
C VAL A 184 -11.15 2.18 -13.09
N LEU A 185 -10.20 2.53 -12.22
CA LEU A 185 -10.21 2.12 -10.81
C LEU A 185 -11.41 2.71 -10.07
N ILE A 186 -11.74 3.99 -10.31
CA ILE A 186 -12.90 4.66 -9.71
C ILE A 186 -14.21 4.01 -10.16
N ASP A 187 -14.34 3.62 -11.43
CA ASP A 187 -15.50 2.90 -11.95
C ASP A 187 -15.62 1.52 -11.34
N GLN A 188 -14.50 0.81 -11.14
CA GLN A 188 -14.47 -0.47 -10.44
C GLN A 188 -14.92 -0.33 -8.98
N HIS A 189 -14.42 0.67 -8.23
CA HIS A 189 -14.87 0.97 -6.89
C HIS A 189 -16.37 1.32 -6.82
N THR A 190 -16.85 2.07 -7.81
CA THR A 190 -18.27 2.42 -7.90
C THR A 190 -19.14 1.16 -8.03
N ARG A 191 -18.76 0.22 -8.90
CA ARG A 191 -19.47 -1.08 -9.08
C ARG A 191 -19.46 -1.92 -7.79
N ILE A 192 -18.36 -1.90 -7.03
CA ILE A 192 -18.28 -2.60 -5.74
C ILE A 192 -19.32 -2.01 -4.77
N VAL A 193 -19.38 -0.67 -4.64
CA VAL A 193 -20.33 -0.02 -3.73
C VAL A 193 -21.77 -0.19 -4.21
N ASP A 194 -22.03 -0.12 -5.53
CA ASP A 194 -23.35 -0.39 -6.11
C ASP A 194 -23.86 -1.78 -5.73
N SER A 195 -22.97 -2.79 -5.79
CA SER A 195 -23.30 -4.17 -5.41
C SER A 195 -23.54 -4.33 -3.91
N ILE A 196 -22.77 -3.63 -3.07
CA ILE A 196 -22.99 -3.60 -1.60
C ILE A 196 -24.33 -2.97 -1.28
N GLU A 197 -24.67 -1.85 -1.90
CA GLU A 197 -25.92 -1.13 -1.70
C GLU A 197 -27.14 -1.94 -2.20
N ALA A 198 -26.97 -2.64 -3.33
CA ALA A 198 -27.98 -3.54 -3.88
C ALA A 198 -28.18 -4.83 -3.06
N ARG A 199 -27.34 -5.06 -2.02
CA ARG A 199 -27.36 -6.29 -1.22
C ARG A 199 -27.09 -7.55 -2.03
N ASP A 200 -26.24 -7.46 -3.06
CA ASP A 200 -25.84 -8.59 -3.91
C ASP A 200 -24.39 -9.03 -3.59
N PRO A 201 -24.20 -10.06 -2.75
CA PRO A 201 -22.86 -10.54 -2.39
C PRO A 201 -22.14 -11.21 -3.54
N VAL A 202 -22.86 -11.73 -4.55
CA VAL A 202 -22.24 -12.36 -5.72
C VAL A 202 -21.69 -11.29 -6.66
N ALA A 203 -22.48 -10.27 -6.96
CA ALA A 203 -22.04 -9.14 -7.75
C ALA A 203 -20.87 -8.39 -7.08
N ALA A 204 -20.93 -8.18 -5.77
CA ALA A 204 -19.86 -7.54 -4.99
C ALA A 204 -18.54 -8.33 -5.07
N ALA A 205 -18.60 -9.66 -4.92
CA ALA A 205 -17.43 -10.52 -5.06
C ALA A 205 -16.84 -10.46 -6.48
N ASN A 206 -17.67 -10.48 -7.53
CA ASN A 206 -17.21 -10.41 -8.90
C ASN A 206 -16.61 -9.04 -9.24
N ALA A 207 -17.22 -7.95 -8.79
CA ALA A 207 -16.70 -6.60 -8.96
C ALA A 207 -15.34 -6.43 -8.27
N LEU A 208 -15.18 -6.95 -7.05
CA LEU A 208 -13.91 -6.89 -6.33
C LEU A 208 -12.83 -7.75 -6.99
N ARG A 209 -13.14 -8.97 -7.46
CA ARG A 209 -12.17 -9.79 -8.20
C ARG A 209 -11.67 -9.08 -9.46
N ALA A 210 -12.57 -8.48 -10.23
CA ALA A 210 -12.21 -7.72 -11.41
C ALA A 210 -11.27 -6.56 -11.05
N HIS A 211 -11.55 -5.83 -9.98
CA HIS A 211 -10.70 -4.76 -9.49
C HIS A 211 -9.31 -5.28 -9.05
N LEU A 212 -9.24 -6.34 -8.25
CA LEU A 212 -7.97 -6.90 -7.80
C LEU A 212 -7.15 -7.57 -8.92
N HIS A 213 -7.79 -7.90 -10.05
CA HIS A 213 -7.11 -8.46 -11.22
C HIS A 213 -6.30 -7.40 -11.98
N GLU A 214 -6.62 -6.12 -11.86
CA GLU A 214 -6.01 -5.02 -12.61
C GLU A 214 -4.49 -4.98 -12.46
N ILE A 215 -3.98 -5.28 -11.25
CA ILE A 215 -2.54 -5.32 -11.02
C ILE A 215 -1.81 -6.40 -11.84
N ILE A 216 -2.48 -7.53 -12.13
CA ILE A 216 -1.90 -8.61 -12.95
C ILE A 216 -1.83 -8.19 -14.41
N VAL A 217 -2.82 -7.43 -14.88
CA VAL A 217 -2.86 -6.91 -16.25
C VAL A 217 -1.72 -5.90 -16.47
N SER A 218 -1.46 -5.04 -15.50
CA SER A 218 -0.43 -4.00 -15.58
C SER A 218 0.99 -4.51 -15.32
N LEU A 219 1.16 -5.57 -14.52
CA LEU A 219 2.46 -6.07 -14.05
C LEU A 219 3.48 -6.36 -15.16
N PRO A 220 3.15 -7.06 -16.27
CA PRO A 220 4.15 -7.34 -17.32
C PRO A 220 4.69 -6.07 -17.97
N ASN A 221 3.83 -5.08 -18.21
CA ASN A 221 4.23 -3.80 -18.81
C ASN A 221 5.14 -3.01 -17.87
N ILE A 222 4.82 -2.98 -16.57
CA ILE A 222 5.62 -2.31 -15.56
C ILE A 222 6.98 -2.98 -15.42
N ALA A 223 7.03 -4.32 -15.39
CA ALA A 223 8.29 -5.06 -15.31
C ALA A 223 9.18 -4.81 -16.55
N ALA A 224 8.58 -4.72 -17.73
CA ALA A 224 9.31 -4.39 -18.96
C ALA A 224 9.81 -2.94 -18.98
N GLN A 225 9.06 -2.01 -18.41
CA GLN A 225 9.42 -0.58 -18.36
C GLN A 225 10.50 -0.29 -17.31
N PHE A 226 10.52 -1.04 -16.20
CA PHE A 226 11.43 -0.83 -15.06
C PHE A 226 12.20 -2.08 -14.66
N PRO A 227 12.95 -2.75 -15.60
CA PRO A 227 13.56 -4.06 -15.34
C PRO A 227 14.57 -4.03 -14.18
N ASP A 228 15.21 -2.90 -13.93
CA ASP A 228 16.18 -2.75 -12.83
C ASP A 228 15.53 -2.84 -11.43
N LEU A 229 14.22 -2.60 -11.33
CA LEU A 229 13.48 -2.64 -10.07
C LEU A 229 13.05 -4.06 -9.70
N PHE A 230 13.06 -5.00 -10.65
CA PHE A 230 12.59 -6.38 -10.47
C PHE A 230 13.73 -7.37 -10.28
N GLU A 231 13.43 -8.47 -9.59
CA GLU A 231 14.33 -9.63 -9.53
C GLU A 231 14.48 -10.22 -10.94
N SER A 232 15.67 -10.75 -11.24
CA SER A 232 15.88 -11.55 -12.44
C SER A 232 15.18 -12.90 -12.24
N GLU A 233 14.47 -13.39 -13.23
CA GLU A 233 13.94 -14.75 -13.25
C GLU A 233 15.07 -15.79 -13.15
#